data_941341018d30536be880efb1998e3285
#
_entry.id   941341018d30536be880efb1998e3285
#
_cell.length_a   1.000
_cell.length_b   1.000
_cell.length_c   1.000
_cell.angle_alpha   90.00
_cell.angle_beta   90.00
_cell.angle_gamma   90.00
#
_symmetry.space_group_name_H-M   'P 1'
#
loop_
_entity.id
_entity.type
_entity.pdbx_description
1 polymer ?
#
loop_
_entity_poly.entity_id
_entity_poly.type
_entity_poly.pdbx_seq_one_letter_code
_entity_poly.pdbx_strand_id
1 'polypeptide(L)'
;MGPPKMTAKAGRTISQEAFDDLVKENMDDLGMDPTEALQDAIQTLSLQGVDLSGIVTCVPGEGDVKENPVIQCVDRLKQLDSDLKDQISKKYLDEIVELLEKLTELCVVQGSGNVAIATRNGGVELLCSICSKIRNGCEQVLVSALKTLASLLLDLQSTETFRTSGGPTTVVGILNDYSQNLDILNNGFAVVAAASTGNEVLKESFMELKIAELIMRILSDPSGLSKGSIYSLYDTIRILLTPDDNRVVASQVYGYARNFAKIGVAGALVDSLHAGISSPGLVSASIALKAITVNDEICKSIAENGGIDAVLRCIDDSGEQGNKIVARACCSLLSKLAGSDANKTAIVEKGGMDRLIKLCARFSDDPSILQEVMSTISVLSLRSPENAARAIEAGAGDLAIQAMEKFPAAQQMQKNSCLMIRNLAVRNAENRTLLLSNGVEKYIRKAKQSHESCKDAASDALRDLGLDDYNL
;
A
#
# COMPACT_ATOMS: atom_id res chain seq x y z
N MET A 1 -8.20 -1.39 -20.42
CA MET A 1 -7.30 -0.22 -20.47
C MET A 1 -7.74 0.72 -19.37
N GLY A 2 -6.96 0.83 -18.30
CA GLY A 2 -7.15 1.89 -17.30
C GLY A 2 -6.87 3.26 -17.92
N PRO A 3 -7.40 4.36 -17.35
CA PRO A 3 -7.09 5.68 -17.84
C PRO A 3 -5.58 5.90 -17.83
N PRO A 4 -5.01 6.61 -18.81
CA PRO A 4 -3.58 6.89 -18.84
C PRO A 4 -3.22 7.67 -17.57
N LYS A 5 -2.41 7.09 -16.69
CA LYS A 5 -1.74 7.85 -15.64
C LYS A 5 -0.87 8.88 -16.36
N MET A 6 -1.27 10.14 -16.29
CA MET A 6 -0.44 11.25 -16.71
C MET A 6 0.90 11.12 -15.97
N THR A 7 1.95 10.80 -16.71
CA THR A 7 3.31 11.06 -16.24
C THR A 7 3.38 12.56 -16.01
N ALA A 8 3.44 12.97 -14.76
CA ALA A 8 3.70 14.36 -14.42
C ALA A 8 5.01 14.73 -15.13
N LYS A 9 4.94 15.54 -16.20
CA LYS A 9 6.10 16.29 -16.66
C LYS A 9 6.53 17.07 -15.43
N ALA A 10 7.82 17.02 -15.08
CA ALA A 10 8.39 17.90 -14.09
C ALA A 10 7.96 19.32 -14.47
N GLY A 11 7.05 19.92 -13.70
CA GLY A 11 6.56 21.27 -13.93
C GLY A 11 7.75 22.22 -13.85
N ARG A 12 7.75 23.29 -14.62
CA ARG A 12 8.71 24.37 -14.42
C ARG A 12 8.53 24.86 -12.99
N THR A 13 9.60 25.02 -12.24
CA THR A 13 9.58 25.56 -10.88
C THR A 13 10.02 27.02 -10.90
N ILE A 14 9.51 27.82 -9.97
CA ILE A 14 9.88 29.23 -9.77
C ILE A 14 10.45 29.40 -8.35
N SER A 15 11.34 30.34 -8.14
CA SER A 15 11.78 30.74 -6.80
C SER A 15 10.73 31.61 -6.10
N GLN A 16 10.73 31.67 -4.75
CA GLN A 16 9.86 32.60 -4.01
C GLN A 16 10.13 34.04 -4.45
N GLU A 17 11.41 34.45 -4.56
CA GLU A 17 11.81 35.78 -4.99
C GLU A 17 11.24 36.15 -6.36
N ALA A 18 11.34 35.24 -7.35
CA ALA A 18 10.80 35.50 -8.68
C ALA A 18 9.27 35.56 -8.71
N PHE A 19 8.59 34.84 -7.81
CA PHE A 19 7.15 34.93 -7.61
C PHE A 19 6.77 36.27 -7.00
N ASP A 20 7.45 36.66 -5.92
CA ASP A 20 7.23 37.95 -5.24
C ASP A 20 7.49 39.12 -6.15
N ASP A 21 8.54 39.08 -6.99
CA ASP A 21 8.84 40.12 -7.97
C ASP A 21 7.76 40.23 -9.03
N LEU A 22 7.19 39.10 -9.52
CA LEU A 22 6.08 39.13 -10.47
C LEU A 22 4.82 39.78 -9.86
N VAL A 23 4.49 39.46 -8.59
CA VAL A 23 3.36 40.11 -7.91
C VAL A 23 3.60 41.61 -7.74
N LYS A 24 4.84 42.02 -7.38
CA LYS A 24 5.19 43.46 -7.29
C LYS A 24 5.11 44.16 -8.63
N GLU A 25 5.60 43.54 -9.71
CA GLU A 25 5.51 44.08 -11.08
C GLU A 25 4.03 44.31 -11.47
N ASN A 26 3.14 43.34 -11.16
CA ASN A 26 1.71 43.52 -11.38
C ASN A 26 1.11 44.72 -10.58
N MET A 27 1.59 44.92 -9.36
CA MET A 27 1.14 46.06 -8.52
C MET A 27 1.72 47.40 -9.03
N ASP A 28 3.02 47.46 -9.26
CA ASP A 28 3.73 48.71 -9.51
C ASP A 28 3.61 49.16 -10.98
N ASP A 29 3.76 48.25 -11.94
CA ASP A 29 3.78 48.57 -13.38
C ASP A 29 2.37 48.51 -14.00
N LEU A 30 1.51 47.57 -13.57
CA LEU A 30 0.16 47.44 -14.10
C LEU A 30 -0.90 48.11 -13.24
N GLY A 31 -0.54 48.62 -12.05
CA GLY A 31 -1.42 49.36 -11.15
C GLY A 31 -2.56 48.50 -10.58
N MET A 32 -2.34 47.21 -10.46
CA MET A 32 -3.35 46.29 -9.92
C MET A 32 -3.48 46.42 -8.42
N ASP A 33 -4.71 46.16 -7.90
CA ASP A 33 -4.91 45.97 -6.48
C ASP A 33 -4.06 44.77 -5.98
N PRO A 34 -3.51 44.81 -4.75
CA PRO A 34 -2.65 43.74 -4.22
C PRO A 34 -3.25 42.33 -4.36
N THR A 35 -4.54 42.18 -4.08
CA THR A 35 -5.25 40.90 -4.18
C THR A 35 -5.39 40.47 -5.64
N GLU A 36 -5.68 41.42 -6.55
CA GLU A 36 -5.80 41.18 -7.97
C GLU A 36 -4.43 40.81 -8.57
N ALA A 37 -3.36 41.50 -8.21
CA ALA A 37 -1.99 41.22 -8.63
C ALA A 37 -1.52 39.83 -8.22
N LEU A 38 -1.84 39.40 -7.02
CA LEU A 38 -1.57 38.05 -6.53
C LEU A 38 -2.33 36.98 -7.34
N GLN A 39 -3.62 37.17 -7.58
CA GLN A 39 -4.43 36.25 -8.34
C GLN A 39 -3.97 36.13 -9.80
N ASP A 40 -3.62 37.24 -10.43
CA ASP A 40 -3.11 37.26 -11.78
C ASP A 40 -1.76 36.55 -11.92
N ALA A 41 -0.84 36.76 -10.98
CA ALA A 41 0.43 36.04 -10.92
C ALA A 41 0.25 34.52 -10.79
N ILE A 42 -0.64 34.09 -9.90
CA ILE A 42 -0.98 32.66 -9.71
C ILE A 42 -1.57 32.08 -11.00
N GLN A 43 -2.52 32.79 -11.62
CA GLN A 43 -3.18 32.35 -12.84
C GLN A 43 -2.21 32.26 -14.01
N THR A 44 -1.39 33.29 -14.20
CA THR A 44 -0.40 33.37 -15.29
C THR A 44 0.63 32.25 -15.18
N LEU A 45 1.20 32.01 -14.00
CA LEU A 45 2.17 30.95 -13.77
C LEU A 45 1.54 29.56 -13.92
N SER A 46 0.31 29.38 -13.44
CA SER A 46 -0.43 28.13 -13.60
C SER A 46 -0.72 27.81 -15.08
N LEU A 47 -1.10 28.80 -15.88
CA LEU A 47 -1.29 28.66 -17.33
C LEU A 47 0.01 28.32 -18.07
N GLN A 48 1.15 28.78 -17.57
CA GLN A 48 2.48 28.45 -18.08
C GLN A 48 2.97 27.07 -17.64
N GLY A 49 2.18 26.35 -16.81
CA GLY A 49 2.55 25.04 -16.29
C GLY A 49 3.64 25.10 -15.23
N VAL A 50 3.77 26.23 -14.52
CA VAL A 50 4.68 26.38 -13.38
C VAL A 50 4.07 25.75 -12.14
N ASP A 51 4.85 24.93 -11.45
CA ASP A 51 4.47 24.33 -10.18
C ASP A 51 4.67 25.31 -9.02
N LEU A 52 3.58 25.75 -8.41
CA LEU A 52 3.54 26.67 -7.28
C LEU A 52 3.42 25.97 -5.92
N SER A 53 3.44 24.66 -5.88
CA SER A 53 3.18 23.89 -4.64
C SER A 53 4.14 24.20 -3.48
N GLY A 54 5.35 24.69 -3.77
CA GLY A 54 6.33 25.10 -2.77
C GLY A 54 6.47 26.61 -2.58
N ILE A 55 5.57 27.42 -3.12
CA ILE A 55 5.59 28.87 -3.04
C ILE A 55 4.57 29.32 -2.00
N VAL A 56 4.97 30.22 -1.11
CA VAL A 56 4.05 30.93 -0.22
C VAL A 56 3.34 31.98 -1.06
N THR A 57 2.08 31.75 -1.37
CA THR A 57 1.27 32.66 -2.20
C THR A 57 0.65 33.72 -1.30
N CYS A 58 1.39 34.81 -1.05
CA CYS A 58 0.94 35.98 -0.31
C CYS A 58 1.33 37.25 -1.08
N VAL A 59 0.67 38.38 -0.73
CA VAL A 59 1.02 39.69 -1.27
C VAL A 59 2.33 40.14 -0.62
N PRO A 60 3.38 40.46 -1.44
CA PRO A 60 4.64 40.95 -0.91
C PRO A 60 4.45 42.24 -0.10
N GLY A 61 4.83 42.24 1.17
CA GLY A 61 4.69 43.37 2.08
C GLY A 61 3.44 43.39 2.96
N GLU A 62 2.43 42.55 2.69
CA GLU A 62 1.26 42.37 3.57
C GLU A 62 1.31 41.06 4.41
N GLY A 63 2.23 40.16 4.07
CA GLY A 63 2.59 38.99 4.86
C GLY A 63 4.05 38.64 4.58
N ASP A 64 4.90 38.67 5.59
CA ASP A 64 6.29 38.22 5.42
C ASP A 64 6.26 36.69 5.17
N VAL A 65 6.92 36.21 4.12
CA VAL A 65 7.16 34.78 3.87
C VAL A 65 7.67 34.09 5.15
N LYS A 66 8.42 34.82 5.97
CA LYS A 66 8.89 34.38 7.29
C LYS A 66 7.80 34.22 8.34
N GLU A 67 6.59 34.74 8.11
CA GLU A 67 5.45 34.52 8.99
C GLU A 67 4.74 33.18 8.75
N ASN A 68 5.10 32.50 7.63
CA ASN A 68 4.54 31.19 7.36
C ASN A 68 4.90 30.20 8.50
N PRO A 69 3.92 29.54 9.13
CA PRO A 69 4.16 28.68 10.29
C PRO A 69 5.13 27.51 10.02
N VAL A 70 5.17 27.00 8.78
CA VAL A 70 6.10 25.92 8.37
C VAL A 70 7.52 26.44 8.37
N ILE A 71 7.74 27.63 7.76
CA ILE A 71 9.07 28.25 7.68
C ILE A 71 9.56 28.60 9.08
N GLN A 72 8.71 29.17 9.93
CA GLN A 72 9.05 29.48 11.34
C GLN A 72 9.49 28.22 12.10
N CYS A 73 8.76 27.10 11.94
CA CYS A 73 9.12 25.83 12.58
C CYS A 73 10.49 25.34 12.06
N VAL A 74 10.70 25.32 10.74
CA VAL A 74 11.95 24.85 10.12
C VAL A 74 13.13 25.74 10.57
N ASP A 75 13.00 27.06 10.52
CA ASP A 75 14.07 27.98 10.90
C ASP A 75 14.41 27.91 12.39
N ARG A 76 13.39 27.75 13.27
CA ARG A 76 13.65 27.56 14.68
C ARG A 76 14.34 26.22 14.95
N LEU A 77 13.92 25.15 14.30
CA LEU A 77 14.59 23.85 14.39
C LEU A 77 16.03 23.91 13.88
N LYS A 78 16.35 24.66 12.81
CA LYS A 78 17.73 24.86 12.34
C LYS A 78 18.62 25.55 13.40
N GLN A 79 18.09 26.56 14.08
CA GLN A 79 18.82 27.21 15.19
C GLN A 79 19.11 26.19 16.28
N LEU A 80 18.12 25.42 16.68
CA LEU A 80 18.26 24.38 17.70
C LEU A 80 19.22 23.26 17.24
N ASP A 81 19.21 22.83 15.98
CA ASP A 81 20.13 21.82 15.45
C ASP A 81 21.60 22.30 15.45
N SER A 82 21.85 23.59 15.24
CA SER A 82 23.20 24.15 15.31
C SER A 82 23.78 24.12 16.74
N ASP A 83 22.95 24.26 17.74
CA ASP A 83 23.32 24.34 19.15
C ASP A 83 23.40 22.94 19.82
N LEU A 84 23.00 21.86 19.11
CA LEU A 84 23.01 20.48 19.61
C LEU A 84 24.39 19.94 20.04
N LYS A 85 25.46 20.69 19.88
CA LYS A 85 26.84 20.28 20.18
C LYS A 85 27.24 20.40 21.67
N ASP A 86 26.58 21.29 22.44
CA ASP A 86 26.93 21.61 23.80
C ASP A 86 25.77 21.43 24.78
N GLN A 87 25.87 20.49 25.70
CA GLN A 87 24.98 20.22 26.84
C GLN A 87 23.45 20.37 26.57
N ILE A 88 22.82 19.29 26.22
CA ILE A 88 21.39 19.23 25.92
C ILE A 88 20.58 19.27 27.21
N SER A 89 19.93 20.41 27.52
CA SER A 89 18.97 20.47 28.63
C SER A 89 17.63 19.84 28.24
N LYS A 90 16.91 19.27 29.23
CA LYS A 90 15.57 18.70 28.99
C LYS A 90 14.61 19.67 28.31
N LYS A 91 14.62 20.94 28.75
CA LYS A 91 13.77 22.00 28.16
C LYS A 91 14.02 22.21 26.67
N TYR A 92 15.25 22.02 26.24
CA TYR A 92 15.65 22.16 24.84
C TYR A 92 15.13 21.00 23.99
N LEU A 93 15.18 19.78 24.52
CA LEU A 93 14.61 18.60 23.86
C LEU A 93 13.08 18.69 23.76
N ASP A 94 12.42 19.18 24.81
CA ASP A 94 10.97 19.36 24.83
C ASP A 94 10.55 20.37 23.73
N GLU A 95 11.29 21.50 23.56
CA GLU A 95 11.04 22.47 22.50
C GLU A 95 11.20 21.87 21.10
N ILE A 96 12.22 21.02 20.87
CA ILE A 96 12.38 20.33 19.60
C ILE A 96 11.18 19.42 19.32
N VAL A 97 10.71 18.65 20.29
CA VAL A 97 9.55 17.77 20.15
C VAL A 97 8.31 18.57 19.78
N GLU A 98 8.01 19.66 20.50
CA GLU A 98 6.87 20.52 20.21
C GLU A 98 6.89 21.09 18.77
N LEU A 99 8.05 21.54 18.32
CA LEU A 99 8.20 22.07 16.96
C LEU A 99 8.05 20.96 15.88
N LEU A 100 8.57 19.75 16.13
CA LEU A 100 8.43 18.62 15.24
C LEU A 100 6.96 18.16 15.14
N GLU A 101 6.25 18.10 16.27
CA GLU A 101 4.83 17.77 16.29
C GLU A 101 4.00 18.80 15.53
N LYS A 102 4.26 20.10 15.78
CA LYS A 102 3.61 21.19 15.05
C LYS A 102 3.89 21.12 13.54
N LEU A 103 5.13 20.86 13.14
CA LEU A 103 5.48 20.69 11.72
C LEU A 103 4.75 19.50 11.10
N THR A 104 4.65 18.40 11.81
CA THR A 104 3.88 17.22 11.37
C THR A 104 2.41 17.57 11.14
N GLU A 105 1.77 18.23 12.10
CA GLU A 105 0.37 18.65 12.00
C GLU A 105 0.13 19.57 10.79
N LEU A 106 1.02 20.53 10.55
CA LEU A 106 0.94 21.42 9.38
C LEU A 106 1.08 20.65 8.06
N CYS A 107 1.95 19.64 8.01
CA CYS A 107 2.23 18.89 6.78
C CYS A 107 1.18 17.80 6.47
N VAL A 108 0.42 17.33 7.44
CA VAL A 108 -0.66 16.32 7.23
C VAL A 108 -1.88 16.95 6.53
N VAL A 109 -2.03 18.27 6.53
CA VAL A 109 -3.16 18.94 5.87
C VAL A 109 -3.05 18.79 4.35
N GLN A 110 -3.95 17.99 3.79
CA GLN A 110 -3.96 17.70 2.35
C GLN A 110 -4.19 18.98 1.52
N GLY A 111 -3.39 19.13 0.46
CA GLY A 111 -3.54 20.25 -0.48
C GLY A 111 -3.01 21.59 0.03
N SER A 112 -2.39 21.65 1.21
CA SER A 112 -1.85 22.91 1.78
C SER A 112 -0.54 23.38 1.12
N GLY A 113 0.16 22.54 0.37
CA GLY A 113 1.52 22.82 -0.12
C GLY A 113 2.62 22.83 0.95
N ASN A 114 2.26 22.63 2.22
CA ASN A 114 3.18 22.75 3.35
C ASN A 114 4.37 21.80 3.28
N VAL A 115 4.19 20.58 2.74
CA VAL A 115 5.28 19.61 2.52
C VAL A 115 6.32 20.17 1.56
N ALA A 116 5.89 20.74 0.44
CA ALA A 116 6.79 21.33 -0.54
C ALA A 116 7.50 22.58 0.03
N ILE A 117 6.80 23.42 0.81
CA ILE A 117 7.38 24.56 1.51
C ILE A 117 8.47 24.08 2.50
N ALA A 118 8.16 23.07 3.32
CA ALA A 118 9.12 22.51 4.27
C ALA A 118 10.37 21.95 3.56
N THR A 119 10.17 21.19 2.46
CA THR A 119 11.26 20.58 1.68
C THR A 119 12.14 21.65 1.06
N ARG A 120 11.57 22.68 0.41
CA ARG A 120 12.34 23.79 -0.19
C ARG A 120 13.09 24.62 0.83
N ASN A 121 12.62 24.70 2.06
CA ASN A 121 13.30 25.37 3.16
C ASN A 121 14.26 24.45 3.94
N GLY A 122 14.66 23.32 3.39
CA GLY A 122 15.67 22.44 3.98
C GLY A 122 15.16 21.58 5.13
N GLY A 123 13.84 21.34 5.21
CA GLY A 123 13.23 20.54 6.29
C GLY A 123 13.67 19.07 6.27
N VAL A 124 13.83 18.47 5.08
CA VAL A 124 14.25 17.06 4.95
C VAL A 124 15.70 16.87 5.38
N GLU A 125 16.63 17.75 4.92
CA GLU A 125 18.03 17.74 5.30
C GLU A 125 18.20 17.95 6.79
N LEU A 126 17.43 18.89 7.35
CA LEU A 126 17.43 19.18 8.78
C LEU A 126 17.01 17.96 9.61
N LEU A 127 15.94 17.29 9.22
CA LEU A 127 15.46 16.10 9.92
C LEU A 127 16.48 14.94 9.83
N CYS A 128 17.11 14.75 8.68
CA CYS A 128 18.22 13.79 8.56
C CYS A 128 19.39 14.15 9.48
N SER A 129 19.74 15.45 9.60
CA SER A 129 20.78 15.95 10.52
C SER A 129 20.40 15.67 11.97
N ILE A 130 19.18 16.03 12.40
CA ILE A 130 18.68 15.77 13.75
C ILE A 130 18.75 14.26 14.06
N CYS A 131 18.21 13.41 13.17
CA CYS A 131 18.25 11.96 13.33
C CYS A 131 19.68 11.40 13.44
N SER A 132 20.66 11.99 12.75
CA SER A 132 22.05 11.53 12.80
C SER A 132 22.81 11.95 14.07
N LYS A 133 22.45 13.09 14.67
CA LYS A 133 23.11 13.67 15.83
C LYS A 133 22.56 13.14 17.15
N ILE A 134 21.26 12.86 17.21
CA ILE A 134 20.57 12.42 18.42
C ILE A 134 20.88 10.94 18.65
N ARG A 135 21.62 10.66 19.71
CA ARG A 135 21.94 9.32 20.19
C ARG A 135 21.77 9.25 21.70
N ASN A 136 21.38 8.07 22.22
CA ASN A 136 21.31 7.72 23.64
C ASN A 136 20.58 8.71 24.57
N GLY A 137 19.36 8.35 24.97
CA GLY A 137 18.58 9.08 25.99
C GLY A 137 17.62 10.13 25.48
N CYS A 138 17.50 10.34 24.15
CA CYS A 138 16.59 11.29 23.54
C CYS A 138 15.59 10.61 22.59
N GLU A 139 15.09 9.43 22.98
CA GLU A 139 14.22 8.59 22.14
C GLU A 139 12.94 9.33 21.69
N GLN A 140 12.37 10.19 22.54
CA GLN A 140 11.18 10.99 22.21
C GLN A 140 11.43 11.90 20.99
N VAL A 141 12.57 12.60 20.96
CA VAL A 141 12.94 13.47 19.84
C VAL A 141 13.12 12.66 18.57
N LEU A 142 13.74 11.47 18.68
CA LEU A 142 13.97 10.59 17.55
C LEU A 142 12.63 10.07 16.97
N VAL A 143 11.68 9.70 17.83
CA VAL A 143 10.34 9.29 17.44
C VAL A 143 9.63 10.41 16.69
N SER A 144 9.63 11.65 17.25
CA SER A 144 8.99 12.81 16.61
C SER A 144 9.68 13.18 15.30
N ALA A 145 11.02 13.14 15.24
CA ALA A 145 11.78 13.42 14.01
C ALA A 145 11.49 12.42 12.89
N LEU A 146 11.46 11.11 13.20
CA LEU A 146 11.10 10.07 12.23
C LEU A 146 9.65 10.22 11.74
N LYS A 147 8.72 10.52 12.65
CA LYS A 147 7.31 10.76 12.31
C LYS A 147 7.16 11.96 11.36
N THR A 148 7.82 13.08 11.68
CA THR A 148 7.82 14.27 10.83
C THR A 148 8.46 13.95 9.47
N LEU A 149 9.60 13.26 9.47
CA LEU A 149 10.28 12.89 8.22
C LEU A 149 9.38 12.03 7.32
N ALA A 150 8.69 11.04 7.87
CA ALA A 150 7.74 10.23 7.11
C ALA A 150 6.60 11.07 6.50
N SER A 151 6.15 12.12 7.19
CA SER A 151 5.10 13.03 6.69
C SER A 151 5.58 13.97 5.57
N LEU A 152 6.88 14.19 5.43
CA LEU A 152 7.47 15.02 4.37
C LEU A 152 7.79 14.23 3.09
N LEU A 153 8.00 12.90 3.15
CA LEU A 153 8.44 12.09 2.02
C LEU A 153 7.25 11.67 1.13
N LEU A 154 6.56 12.67 0.52
CA LEU A 154 5.36 12.45 -0.27
C LEU A 154 5.56 12.67 -1.78
N ASP A 155 6.64 13.29 -2.19
CA ASP A 155 6.92 13.65 -3.59
C ASP A 155 8.36 13.30 -4.00
N LEU A 156 8.64 13.45 -5.31
CA LEU A 156 9.95 13.12 -5.86
C LEU A 156 11.06 14.03 -5.31
N GLN A 157 10.77 15.31 -5.06
CA GLN A 157 11.76 16.25 -4.57
C GLN A 157 12.19 15.91 -3.14
N SER A 158 11.23 15.67 -2.23
CA SER A 158 11.51 15.31 -0.85
C SER A 158 12.24 13.97 -0.74
N THR A 159 11.85 12.97 -1.54
CA THR A 159 12.50 11.65 -1.54
C THR A 159 13.90 11.68 -2.13
N GLU A 160 14.16 12.50 -3.15
CA GLU A 160 15.51 12.69 -3.71
C GLU A 160 16.40 13.47 -2.73
N THR A 161 15.87 14.51 -2.08
CA THR A 161 16.58 15.23 -0.99
C THR A 161 16.93 14.29 0.15
N PHE A 162 16.01 13.43 0.57
CA PHE A 162 16.25 12.40 1.59
C PHE A 162 17.39 11.46 1.18
N ARG A 163 17.40 10.99 -0.07
CA ARG A 163 18.43 10.12 -0.61
C ARG A 163 19.81 10.78 -0.58
N THR A 164 19.91 11.99 -1.10
CA THR A 164 21.19 12.74 -1.21
C THR A 164 21.73 13.20 0.13
N SER A 165 20.86 13.39 1.13
CA SER A 165 21.25 13.74 2.51
C SER A 165 21.67 12.52 3.37
N GLY A 166 21.83 11.33 2.76
CA GLY A 166 22.22 10.12 3.49
C GLY A 166 21.10 9.54 4.36
N GLY A 167 19.87 9.94 4.13
CA GLY A 167 18.68 9.51 4.89
C GLY A 167 18.53 7.99 4.99
N PRO A 168 18.67 7.21 3.90
CA PRO A 168 18.55 5.76 3.97
C PRO A 168 19.53 5.12 4.99
N THR A 169 20.79 5.51 4.94
CA THR A 169 21.82 4.99 5.86
C THR A 169 21.54 5.38 7.31
N THR A 170 21.09 6.63 7.53
CA THR A 170 20.73 7.14 8.86
C THR A 170 19.57 6.35 9.45
N VAL A 171 18.50 6.15 8.69
CA VAL A 171 17.29 5.44 9.17
C VAL A 171 17.57 3.97 9.44
N VAL A 172 18.30 3.28 8.55
CA VAL A 172 18.68 1.87 8.78
C VAL A 172 19.60 1.75 9.99
N GLY A 173 20.53 2.71 10.21
CA GLY A 173 21.35 2.77 11.42
C GLY A 173 20.49 2.88 12.68
N ILE A 174 19.52 3.80 12.72
CA ILE A 174 18.59 3.96 13.85
C ILE A 174 17.79 2.68 14.12
N LEU A 175 17.22 2.07 13.08
CA LEU A 175 16.46 0.81 13.21
C LEU A 175 17.32 -0.34 13.77
N ASN A 176 18.63 -0.35 13.47
CA ASN A 176 19.57 -1.32 14.04
C ASN A 176 19.88 -1.03 15.52
N ASP A 177 20.14 0.22 15.85
CA ASP A 177 20.56 0.64 17.19
C ASP A 177 19.40 0.54 18.21
N TYR A 178 18.16 0.80 17.77
CA TYR A 178 16.95 0.82 18.61
C TYR A 178 16.00 -0.34 18.33
N SER A 179 16.52 -1.51 17.99
CA SER A 179 15.73 -2.69 17.61
C SER A 179 14.74 -3.20 18.67
N GLN A 180 14.79 -2.68 19.90
CA GLN A 180 13.89 -3.02 21.01
C GLN A 180 12.85 -1.91 21.33
N ASN A 181 12.90 -0.76 20.64
CA ASN A 181 11.98 0.34 20.87
C ASN A 181 10.88 0.34 19.79
N LEU A 182 9.65 -0.01 20.18
CA LEU A 182 8.51 -0.15 19.27
C LEU A 182 8.15 1.14 18.53
N ASP A 183 8.24 2.29 19.21
CA ASP A 183 7.87 3.57 18.62
C ASP A 183 8.90 4.00 17.57
N ILE A 184 10.19 3.80 17.87
CA ILE A 184 11.27 4.07 16.91
C ILE A 184 11.16 3.10 15.71
N LEU A 185 10.90 1.81 15.97
CA LEU A 185 10.72 0.84 14.89
C LEU A 185 9.53 1.20 13.98
N ASN A 186 8.36 1.52 14.56
CA ASN A 186 7.19 1.90 13.76
C ASN A 186 7.45 3.16 12.93
N ASN A 187 7.99 4.20 13.53
CA ASN A 187 8.23 5.45 12.80
C ASN A 187 9.39 5.33 11.81
N GLY A 188 10.45 4.59 12.13
CA GLY A 188 11.56 4.32 11.21
C GLY A 188 11.12 3.50 9.98
N PHE A 189 10.34 2.44 10.17
CA PHE A 189 9.76 1.71 9.04
C PHE A 189 8.72 2.53 8.27
N ALA A 190 8.00 3.44 8.92
CA ALA A 190 7.14 4.39 8.22
C ALA A 190 7.93 5.31 7.28
N VAL A 191 9.13 5.76 7.70
CA VAL A 191 10.05 6.51 6.82
C VAL A 191 10.49 5.66 5.63
N VAL A 192 10.90 4.40 5.87
CA VAL A 192 11.30 3.49 4.78
C VAL A 192 10.15 3.29 3.78
N ALA A 193 8.94 3.06 4.28
CA ALA A 193 7.74 2.89 3.47
C ALA A 193 7.40 4.15 2.65
N ALA A 194 7.39 5.32 3.29
CA ALA A 194 7.10 6.60 2.63
C ALA A 194 8.13 6.90 1.53
N ALA A 195 9.42 6.81 1.87
CA ALA A 195 10.53 7.06 0.94
C ALA A 195 10.53 6.12 -0.26
N SER A 196 10.13 4.85 -0.05
CA SER A 196 10.14 3.81 -1.09
C SER A 196 8.89 3.83 -1.98
N THR A 197 7.82 4.51 -1.57
CA THR A 197 6.57 4.57 -2.34
C THR A 197 6.78 5.36 -3.63
N GLY A 198 6.58 4.71 -4.78
CA GLY A 198 6.79 5.31 -6.10
C GLY A 198 8.25 5.58 -6.47
N ASN A 199 9.22 5.11 -5.68
CA ASN A 199 10.65 5.40 -5.88
C ASN A 199 11.51 4.13 -5.86
N GLU A 200 11.74 3.55 -7.05
CA GLU A 200 12.52 2.32 -7.20
C GLU A 200 14.00 2.48 -6.81
N VAL A 201 14.57 3.66 -6.96
CA VAL A 201 15.97 3.94 -6.56
C VAL A 201 16.13 3.84 -5.05
N LEU A 202 15.15 4.34 -4.28
CA LEU A 202 15.18 4.22 -2.83
C LEU A 202 14.90 2.79 -2.36
N LYS A 203 14.03 2.03 -3.05
CA LYS A 203 13.87 0.59 -2.78
C LYS A 203 15.20 -0.14 -2.93
N GLU A 204 15.92 0.10 -4.02
CA GLU A 204 17.25 -0.47 -4.26
C GLU A 204 18.24 -0.08 -3.16
N SER A 205 18.31 1.22 -2.81
CA SER A 205 19.18 1.72 -1.74
C SER A 205 18.91 1.02 -0.39
N PHE A 206 17.66 0.81 0.00
CA PHE A 206 17.33 0.08 1.22
C PHE A 206 17.67 -1.41 1.14
N MET A 207 17.50 -2.03 -0.03
CA MET A 207 17.90 -3.44 -0.23
C MET A 207 19.42 -3.61 -0.16
N GLU A 208 20.21 -2.69 -0.69
CA GLU A 208 21.68 -2.67 -0.56
C GLU A 208 22.13 -2.50 0.90
N LEU A 209 21.38 -1.70 1.68
CA LEU A 209 21.58 -1.53 3.12
C LEU A 209 21.09 -2.73 3.97
N LYS A 210 20.70 -3.84 3.33
CA LYS A 210 20.26 -5.09 3.96
C LYS A 210 19.04 -4.94 4.86
N ILE A 211 18.08 -4.14 4.42
CA ILE A 211 16.82 -3.94 5.16
C ILE A 211 16.04 -5.25 5.36
N ALA A 212 16.16 -6.21 4.43
CA ALA A 212 15.50 -7.50 4.52
C ALA A 212 16.03 -8.33 5.70
N GLU A 213 17.34 -8.35 5.93
CA GLU A 213 17.98 -9.03 7.03
C GLU A 213 17.64 -8.38 8.38
N LEU A 214 17.54 -7.04 8.41
CA LEU A 214 17.07 -6.31 9.58
C LEU A 214 15.62 -6.68 9.93
N ILE A 215 14.71 -6.69 8.94
CA ILE A 215 13.33 -7.12 9.10
C ILE A 215 13.26 -8.54 9.65
N MET A 216 14.03 -9.48 9.08
CA MET A 216 14.05 -10.86 9.56
C MET A 216 14.50 -10.96 11.01
N ARG A 217 15.54 -10.23 11.40
CA ARG A 217 16.04 -10.21 12.79
C ARG A 217 14.96 -9.73 13.77
N ILE A 218 14.25 -8.65 13.42
CA ILE A 218 13.17 -8.11 14.26
C ILE A 218 12.00 -9.10 14.36
N LEU A 219 11.59 -9.72 13.25
CA LEU A 219 10.53 -10.73 13.24
C LEU A 219 10.90 -12.01 14.03
N SER A 220 12.17 -12.32 14.14
CA SER A 220 12.66 -13.51 14.85
C SER A 220 13.00 -13.27 16.32
N ASP A 221 12.88 -12.03 16.79
CA ASP A 221 13.23 -11.70 18.19
C ASP A 221 12.27 -12.41 19.16
N PRO A 222 12.80 -13.27 20.06
CA PRO A 222 12.00 -14.00 21.04
C PRO A 222 11.56 -13.15 22.24
N SER A 223 12.09 -11.92 22.39
CA SER A 223 11.84 -11.06 23.57
C SER A 223 10.39 -10.58 23.69
N GLY A 224 9.51 -11.00 22.76
CA GLY A 224 8.06 -10.75 22.88
C GLY A 224 7.63 -9.32 22.62
N LEU A 225 8.45 -8.49 21.98
CA LEU A 225 7.97 -7.32 21.27
C LEU A 225 6.83 -7.84 20.39
N SER A 226 5.60 -7.49 20.74
CA SER A 226 4.42 -8.09 20.11
C SER A 226 4.54 -7.90 18.60
N LYS A 227 4.87 -9.01 17.89
CA LYS A 227 5.11 -9.04 16.43
C LYS A 227 3.99 -8.35 15.65
N GLY A 228 2.80 -8.23 16.26
CA GLY A 228 1.66 -7.53 15.70
C GLY A 228 1.61 -6.01 15.91
N SER A 229 2.53 -5.41 16.67
CA SER A 229 2.48 -3.97 16.98
C SER A 229 3.34 -3.11 16.05
N ILE A 230 4.16 -3.70 15.17
CA ILE A 230 5.00 -2.98 14.22
C ILE A 230 4.33 -2.98 12.84
N TYR A 231 3.26 -2.19 12.68
CA TYR A 231 2.49 -2.17 11.42
C TYR A 231 3.30 -1.69 10.22
N SER A 232 4.13 -0.68 10.43
CA SER A 232 4.94 -0.08 9.37
C SER A 232 6.01 -1.02 8.81
N LEU A 233 6.46 -2.03 9.58
CA LEU A 233 7.35 -3.08 9.08
C LEU A 233 6.67 -3.91 7.99
N TYR A 234 5.42 -4.32 8.20
CA TYR A 234 4.67 -5.08 7.20
C TYR A 234 4.36 -4.25 5.95
N ASP A 235 4.03 -2.97 6.13
CA ASP A 235 3.86 -2.04 5.01
C ASP A 235 5.15 -1.85 4.22
N THR A 236 6.28 -1.77 4.90
CA THR A 236 7.61 -1.71 4.27
C THR A 236 7.85 -2.94 3.40
N ILE A 237 7.59 -4.15 3.89
CA ILE A 237 7.71 -5.38 3.08
C ILE A 237 6.84 -5.27 1.82
N ARG A 238 5.59 -4.90 1.97
CA ARG A 238 4.64 -4.76 0.85
C ARG A 238 5.15 -3.75 -0.19
N ILE A 239 5.60 -2.58 0.25
CA ILE A 239 6.04 -1.50 -0.65
C ILE A 239 7.34 -1.88 -1.37
N LEU A 240 8.33 -2.43 -0.67
CA LEU A 240 9.59 -2.88 -1.28
C LEU A 240 9.37 -3.96 -2.35
N LEU A 241 8.33 -4.80 -2.19
CA LEU A 241 8.03 -5.92 -3.08
C LEU A 241 6.92 -5.63 -4.11
N THR A 242 6.37 -4.41 -4.14
CA THR A 242 5.36 -4.01 -5.14
C THR A 242 5.99 -3.02 -6.12
N PRO A 243 6.08 -3.35 -7.42
CA PRO A 243 6.59 -2.41 -8.41
C PRO A 243 5.60 -1.26 -8.60
N ASP A 244 6.09 -0.03 -8.54
CA ASP A 244 5.27 1.16 -8.79
C ASP A 244 5.34 1.60 -10.26
N ASP A 245 6.38 1.19 -10.99
CA ASP A 245 6.58 1.49 -12.41
C ASP A 245 6.53 0.19 -13.24
N ASN A 246 5.69 0.17 -14.27
CA ASN A 246 5.60 -0.93 -15.23
C ASN A 246 6.90 -1.13 -16.05
N ARG A 247 7.82 -0.16 -16.03
CA ARG A 247 9.14 -0.23 -16.66
C ARG A 247 10.17 -0.97 -15.80
N VAL A 248 9.88 -1.15 -14.51
CA VAL A 248 10.75 -1.95 -13.64
C VAL A 248 10.75 -3.38 -14.14
N VAL A 249 11.95 -3.90 -14.38
CA VAL A 249 12.12 -5.27 -14.84
C VAL A 249 11.56 -6.21 -13.76
N ALA A 250 10.54 -6.97 -14.11
CA ALA A 250 9.90 -7.93 -13.20
C ALA A 250 10.90 -8.83 -12.47
N SER A 251 12.06 -9.10 -13.08
CA SER A 251 13.16 -9.86 -12.50
C SER A 251 13.76 -9.22 -11.23
N GLN A 252 13.77 -7.89 -11.13
CA GLN A 252 14.31 -7.20 -9.95
C GLN A 252 13.39 -7.40 -8.73
N VAL A 253 12.10 -7.15 -8.89
CA VAL A 253 11.10 -7.36 -7.83
C VAL A 253 11.02 -8.83 -7.42
N TYR A 254 11.05 -9.74 -8.37
CA TYR A 254 11.13 -11.19 -8.10
C TYR A 254 12.45 -11.56 -7.39
N GLY A 255 13.54 -10.85 -7.66
CA GLY A 255 14.82 -10.99 -6.97
C GLY A 255 14.68 -10.62 -5.49
N TYR A 256 14.06 -9.50 -5.17
CA TYR A 256 13.81 -9.07 -3.80
C TYR A 256 12.90 -10.04 -3.06
N ALA A 257 11.77 -10.45 -3.65
CA ALA A 257 10.86 -11.41 -3.03
C ALA A 257 11.54 -12.76 -2.73
N ARG A 258 12.39 -13.27 -3.65
CA ARG A 258 13.19 -14.47 -3.42
C ARG A 258 14.19 -14.30 -2.29
N ASN A 259 14.82 -13.13 -2.19
CA ASN A 259 15.73 -12.83 -1.07
C ASN A 259 14.98 -12.87 0.27
N PHE A 260 13.83 -12.19 0.37
CA PHE A 260 12.98 -12.22 1.57
C PHE A 260 12.56 -13.65 1.95
N ALA A 261 12.17 -14.46 0.97
CA ALA A 261 11.82 -15.87 1.21
C ALA A 261 13.03 -16.68 1.67
N LYS A 262 14.20 -16.54 1.00
CA LYS A 262 15.43 -17.26 1.30
C LYS A 262 15.97 -17.02 2.70
N ILE A 263 15.88 -15.78 3.19
CA ILE A 263 16.32 -15.42 4.55
C ILE A 263 15.30 -15.80 5.64
N GLY A 264 14.11 -16.30 5.26
CA GLY A 264 13.12 -16.85 6.20
C GLY A 264 11.98 -15.90 6.58
N VAL A 265 11.88 -14.70 5.99
CA VAL A 265 10.81 -13.73 6.31
C VAL A 265 9.42 -14.33 6.05
N ALA A 266 9.26 -15.14 4.99
CA ALA A 266 7.99 -15.81 4.71
C ALA A 266 7.55 -16.73 5.86
N GLY A 267 8.47 -17.52 6.44
CA GLY A 267 8.20 -18.36 7.60
C GLY A 267 7.79 -17.56 8.82
N ALA A 268 8.54 -16.48 9.15
CA ALA A 268 8.23 -15.61 10.28
C ALA A 268 6.85 -14.92 10.14
N LEU A 269 6.42 -14.61 8.92
CA LEU A 269 5.07 -14.09 8.66
C LEU A 269 3.99 -15.18 8.82
N VAL A 270 4.27 -16.42 8.45
CA VAL A 270 3.36 -17.56 8.72
C VAL A 270 3.18 -17.76 10.22
N ASP A 271 4.25 -17.64 11.01
CA ASP A 271 4.16 -17.68 12.49
C ASP A 271 3.23 -16.58 13.03
N SER A 272 3.26 -15.41 12.41
CA SER A 272 2.34 -14.32 12.78
C SER A 272 0.86 -14.66 12.48
N LEU A 273 0.60 -15.45 11.42
CA LEU A 273 -0.76 -15.98 11.14
C LEU A 273 -1.19 -17.03 12.15
N HIS A 274 -0.27 -17.83 12.68
CA HIS A 274 -0.56 -18.82 13.71
C HIS A 274 -1.03 -18.20 15.04
N ALA A 275 -0.68 -16.95 15.31
CA ALA A 275 -1.20 -16.21 16.46
C ALA A 275 -2.71 -15.96 16.41
N GLY A 276 -3.34 -16.13 15.24
CA GLY A 276 -4.79 -16.11 15.05
C GLY A 276 -5.40 -14.73 14.97
N ILE A 277 -6.73 -14.67 14.94
CA ILE A 277 -7.53 -13.47 14.66
C ILE A 277 -7.39 -12.36 15.70
N SER A 278 -6.97 -12.68 16.92
CA SER A 278 -6.72 -11.72 17.98
C SER A 278 -5.40 -10.95 17.81
N SER A 279 -4.52 -11.39 16.91
CA SER A 279 -3.27 -10.70 16.64
C SER A 279 -3.54 -9.39 15.88
N PRO A 280 -3.13 -8.23 16.41
CA PRO A 280 -3.38 -6.95 15.76
C PRO A 280 -2.67 -6.83 14.40
N GLY A 281 -1.58 -7.56 14.19
CA GLY A 281 -0.80 -7.55 12.94
C GLY A 281 -1.24 -8.54 11.88
N LEU A 282 -2.27 -9.37 12.13
CA LEU A 282 -2.67 -10.46 11.23
C LEU A 282 -2.95 -9.99 9.79
N VAL A 283 -3.71 -8.91 9.64
CA VAL A 283 -4.07 -8.36 8.33
C VAL A 283 -2.83 -7.87 7.58
N SER A 284 -1.98 -7.11 8.26
CA SER A 284 -0.75 -6.57 7.68
C SER A 284 0.25 -7.67 7.32
N ALA A 285 0.38 -8.70 8.18
CA ALA A 285 1.20 -9.88 7.90
C ALA A 285 0.67 -10.67 6.69
N SER A 286 -0.65 -10.82 6.55
CA SER A 286 -1.27 -11.49 5.40
C SER A 286 -0.98 -10.73 4.09
N ILE A 287 -1.04 -9.41 4.12
CA ILE A 287 -0.76 -8.54 2.95
C ILE A 287 0.73 -8.61 2.59
N ALA A 288 1.63 -8.56 3.59
CA ALA A 288 3.07 -8.68 3.39
C ALA A 288 3.44 -10.06 2.81
N LEU A 289 2.86 -11.14 3.36
CA LEU A 289 3.08 -12.50 2.87
C LEU A 289 2.59 -12.67 1.43
N LYS A 290 1.45 -12.07 1.07
CA LYS A 290 0.96 -12.04 -0.31
C LYS A 290 1.96 -11.36 -1.25
N ALA A 291 2.65 -10.31 -0.83
CA ALA A 291 3.65 -9.61 -1.63
C ALA A 291 4.91 -10.47 -1.87
N ILE A 292 5.32 -11.28 -0.88
CA ILE A 292 6.44 -12.22 -1.02
C ILE A 292 6.10 -13.39 -1.96
N THR A 293 4.83 -13.77 -2.05
CA THR A 293 4.35 -14.95 -2.77
C THR A 293 4.33 -14.71 -4.29
N VAL A 294 5.49 -14.69 -4.92
CA VAL A 294 5.63 -14.32 -6.36
C VAL A 294 5.81 -15.51 -7.32
N ASN A 295 6.14 -16.69 -6.82
CA ASN A 295 6.36 -17.88 -7.63
C ASN A 295 5.91 -19.18 -6.92
N ASP A 296 5.88 -20.28 -7.67
CA ASP A 296 5.46 -21.61 -7.20
C ASP A 296 6.30 -22.14 -6.03
N GLU A 297 7.62 -21.94 -6.08
CA GLU A 297 8.55 -22.40 -5.04
C GLU A 297 8.24 -21.75 -3.68
N ILE A 298 8.02 -20.44 -3.67
CA ILE A 298 7.66 -19.69 -2.45
C ILE A 298 6.27 -20.11 -1.98
N CYS A 299 5.30 -20.29 -2.88
CA CYS A 299 3.97 -20.79 -2.55
C CYS A 299 4.04 -22.14 -1.82
N LYS A 300 4.85 -23.08 -2.32
CA LYS A 300 5.05 -24.40 -1.71
C LYS A 300 5.73 -24.30 -0.34
N SER A 301 6.79 -23.52 -0.25
CA SER A 301 7.49 -23.32 1.04
C SER A 301 6.58 -22.75 2.12
N ILE A 302 5.69 -21.80 1.77
CA ILE A 302 4.70 -21.26 2.71
C ILE A 302 3.71 -22.36 3.15
N ALA A 303 3.27 -23.21 2.23
CA ALA A 303 2.38 -24.33 2.55
C ALA A 303 3.05 -25.36 3.46
N GLU A 304 4.30 -25.71 3.18
CA GLU A 304 5.12 -26.63 3.99
C GLU A 304 5.33 -26.13 5.43
N ASN A 305 5.39 -24.81 5.61
CA ASN A 305 5.45 -24.16 6.92
C ASN A 305 4.06 -23.98 7.58
N GLY A 306 3.01 -24.67 7.09
CA GLY A 306 1.67 -24.62 7.68
C GLY A 306 0.84 -23.38 7.32
N GLY A 307 1.28 -22.59 6.34
CA GLY A 307 0.60 -21.35 5.95
C GLY A 307 -0.83 -21.56 5.45
N ILE A 308 -1.12 -22.67 4.73
CA ILE A 308 -2.48 -22.99 4.29
C ILE A 308 -3.39 -23.24 5.49
N ASP A 309 -2.96 -24.04 6.46
CA ASP A 309 -3.74 -24.34 7.66
C ASP A 309 -4.02 -23.09 8.50
N ALA A 310 -3.01 -22.23 8.65
CA ALA A 310 -3.15 -20.97 9.36
C ALA A 310 -4.18 -20.05 8.68
N VAL A 311 -4.11 -19.89 7.35
CA VAL A 311 -5.04 -19.06 6.59
C VAL A 311 -6.46 -19.60 6.63
N LEU A 312 -6.65 -20.92 6.44
CA LEU A 312 -7.97 -21.56 6.49
C LEU A 312 -8.62 -21.42 7.88
N ARG A 313 -7.86 -21.56 8.96
CA ARG A 313 -8.33 -21.29 10.32
C ARG A 313 -8.75 -19.83 10.50
N CYS A 314 -7.93 -18.88 10.07
CA CYS A 314 -8.28 -17.46 10.12
C CYS A 314 -9.54 -17.12 9.30
N ILE A 315 -9.79 -17.81 8.20
CA ILE A 315 -11.03 -17.69 7.41
C ILE A 315 -12.23 -18.15 8.24
N ASP A 316 -12.16 -19.32 8.89
CA ASP A 316 -13.25 -19.82 9.75
C ASP A 316 -13.52 -18.86 10.91
N ASP A 317 -12.47 -18.52 11.67
CA ASP A 317 -12.56 -17.61 12.82
C ASP A 317 -13.13 -16.24 12.43
N SER A 318 -12.72 -15.71 11.27
CA SER A 318 -13.25 -14.45 10.76
C SER A 318 -14.74 -14.49 10.44
N GLY A 319 -15.20 -15.62 9.91
CA GLY A 319 -16.62 -15.88 9.68
C GLY A 319 -17.41 -15.97 10.98
N GLU A 320 -16.87 -16.65 11.99
CA GLU A 320 -17.51 -16.81 13.30
C GLU A 320 -17.60 -15.50 14.08
N GLN A 321 -16.55 -14.68 14.03
CA GLN A 321 -16.47 -13.39 14.72
C GLN A 321 -17.00 -12.21 13.92
N GLY A 322 -17.42 -12.40 12.68
CA GLY A 322 -17.89 -11.31 11.81
C GLY A 322 -16.80 -10.33 11.36
N ASN A 323 -15.52 -10.75 11.37
CA ASN A 323 -14.41 -9.88 11.03
C ASN A 323 -14.15 -9.82 9.51
N LYS A 324 -14.79 -8.86 8.85
CA LYS A 324 -14.72 -8.64 7.39
C LYS A 324 -13.31 -8.35 6.87
N ILE A 325 -12.52 -7.63 7.63
CA ILE A 325 -11.17 -7.19 7.22
C ILE A 325 -10.24 -8.41 7.16
N VAL A 326 -10.25 -9.24 8.19
CA VAL A 326 -9.49 -10.49 8.22
C VAL A 326 -9.98 -11.45 7.14
N ALA A 327 -11.30 -11.61 6.97
CA ALA A 327 -11.86 -12.48 5.93
C ALA A 327 -11.32 -12.13 4.54
N ARG A 328 -11.35 -10.84 4.17
CA ARG A 328 -10.83 -10.36 2.88
C ARG A 328 -9.33 -10.60 2.72
N ALA A 329 -8.53 -10.26 3.73
CA ALA A 329 -7.08 -10.41 3.68
C ALA A 329 -6.68 -11.88 3.51
N CYS A 330 -7.31 -12.78 4.29
CA CYS A 330 -7.04 -14.21 4.25
C CYS A 330 -7.51 -14.86 2.92
N CYS A 331 -8.69 -14.51 2.40
CA CYS A 331 -9.13 -14.98 1.08
C CYS A 331 -8.18 -14.53 -0.03
N SER A 332 -7.74 -13.26 0.01
CA SER A 332 -6.80 -12.70 -0.96
C SER A 332 -5.43 -13.40 -0.93
N LEU A 333 -4.93 -13.73 0.27
CA LEU A 333 -3.71 -14.51 0.43
C LEU A 333 -3.90 -15.96 -0.05
N LEU A 334 -5.02 -16.61 0.30
CA LEU A 334 -5.33 -17.98 -0.12
C LEU A 334 -5.39 -18.08 -1.64
N SER A 335 -6.02 -17.10 -2.31
CA SER A 335 -6.04 -17.01 -3.78
C SER A 335 -4.63 -16.96 -4.38
N LYS A 336 -3.70 -16.25 -3.73
CA LYS A 336 -2.32 -16.18 -4.18
C LYS A 336 -1.56 -17.48 -3.98
N LEU A 337 -1.74 -18.13 -2.82
CA LEU A 337 -1.16 -19.45 -2.53
C LEU A 337 -1.67 -20.54 -3.47
N ALA A 338 -2.93 -20.45 -3.88
CA ALA A 338 -3.55 -21.31 -4.88
C ALA A 338 -2.97 -21.15 -6.30
N GLY A 339 -2.03 -20.23 -6.52
CA GLY A 339 -1.26 -20.14 -7.76
C GLY A 339 -0.39 -21.38 -8.02
N SER A 340 0.00 -22.12 -6.99
CA SER A 340 0.67 -23.41 -7.09
C SER A 340 -0.33 -24.56 -7.25
N ASP A 341 -0.12 -25.44 -8.22
CA ASP A 341 -1.03 -26.58 -8.44
C ASP A 341 -1.02 -27.57 -7.26
N ALA A 342 0.13 -27.76 -6.59
CA ALA A 342 0.21 -28.57 -5.37
C ALA A 342 -0.60 -27.95 -4.24
N ASN A 343 -0.55 -26.63 -4.09
CA ASN A 343 -1.34 -25.94 -3.06
C ASN A 343 -2.83 -25.95 -3.37
N LYS A 344 -3.26 -25.89 -4.65
CA LYS A 344 -4.67 -26.05 -5.03
C LYS A 344 -5.24 -27.35 -4.47
N THR A 345 -4.53 -28.47 -4.73
CA THR A 345 -4.93 -29.77 -4.23
C THR A 345 -5.02 -29.80 -2.71
N ALA A 346 -3.96 -29.34 -2.04
CA ALA A 346 -3.92 -29.30 -0.57
C ALA A 346 -5.04 -28.44 0.05
N ILE A 347 -5.34 -27.27 -0.55
CA ILE A 347 -6.43 -26.40 -0.07
C ILE A 347 -7.79 -27.10 -0.20
N VAL A 348 -8.03 -27.76 -1.32
CA VAL A 348 -9.31 -28.46 -1.56
C VAL A 348 -9.45 -29.70 -0.67
N GLU A 349 -8.39 -30.49 -0.50
CA GLU A 349 -8.37 -31.64 0.39
C GLU A 349 -8.61 -31.27 1.87
N LYS A 350 -8.17 -30.07 2.28
CA LYS A 350 -8.41 -29.50 3.61
C LYS A 350 -9.81 -28.86 3.77
N GLY A 351 -10.72 -29.08 2.81
CA GLY A 351 -12.08 -28.55 2.84
C GLY A 351 -12.19 -27.06 2.53
N GLY A 352 -11.21 -26.51 1.80
CA GLY A 352 -11.16 -25.07 1.47
C GLY A 352 -12.39 -24.58 0.71
N MET A 353 -12.99 -25.40 -0.19
CA MET A 353 -14.20 -25.02 -0.92
C MET A 353 -15.39 -24.79 0.03
N ASP A 354 -15.66 -25.74 0.93
CA ASP A 354 -16.78 -25.65 1.88
C ASP A 354 -16.60 -24.46 2.83
N ARG A 355 -15.37 -24.22 3.32
CA ARG A 355 -15.05 -23.06 4.17
C ARG A 355 -15.31 -21.74 3.48
N LEU A 356 -14.93 -21.61 2.21
CA LEU A 356 -15.17 -20.41 1.39
C LEU A 356 -16.66 -20.17 1.14
N ILE A 357 -17.44 -21.22 0.84
CA ILE A 357 -18.89 -21.11 0.67
C ILE A 357 -19.58 -20.74 1.99
N LYS A 358 -19.16 -21.38 3.12
CA LYS A 358 -19.66 -21.03 4.46
C LYS A 358 -19.36 -19.57 4.81
N LEU A 359 -18.17 -19.06 4.47
CA LEU A 359 -17.82 -17.67 4.65
C LEU A 359 -18.75 -16.73 3.87
N CYS A 360 -19.06 -17.05 2.62
CA CYS A 360 -20.00 -16.27 1.80
C CYS A 360 -21.41 -16.24 2.39
N ALA A 361 -21.90 -17.32 2.97
CA ALA A 361 -23.18 -17.35 3.65
C ALA A 361 -23.19 -16.39 4.85
N ARG A 362 -22.10 -16.28 5.58
CA ARG A 362 -21.94 -15.34 6.71
C ARG A 362 -21.91 -13.88 6.28
N PHE A 363 -21.28 -13.59 5.16
CA PHE A 363 -21.10 -12.24 4.63
C PHE A 363 -21.88 -12.01 3.33
N SER A 364 -23.07 -12.59 3.24
CA SER A 364 -23.90 -12.53 2.03
C SER A 364 -24.32 -11.11 1.62
N ASP A 365 -24.14 -10.11 2.50
CA ASP A 365 -24.44 -8.71 2.26
C ASP A 365 -23.22 -7.86 1.87
N ASP A 366 -22.03 -8.48 1.76
CA ASP A 366 -20.77 -7.77 1.48
C ASP A 366 -20.17 -8.20 0.14
N PRO A 367 -20.39 -7.43 -0.94
CA PRO A 367 -19.89 -7.79 -2.27
C PRO A 367 -18.35 -7.81 -2.32
N SER A 368 -17.65 -7.13 -1.39
CA SER A 368 -16.21 -7.10 -1.36
C SER A 368 -15.59 -8.41 -0.82
N ILE A 369 -16.28 -9.10 0.07
CA ILE A 369 -15.87 -10.44 0.52
C ILE A 369 -16.25 -11.47 -0.56
N LEU A 370 -17.46 -11.38 -1.10
CA LEU A 370 -17.92 -12.28 -2.15
C LEU A 370 -16.97 -12.27 -3.35
N GLN A 371 -16.48 -11.10 -3.78
CA GLN A 371 -15.53 -11.00 -4.87
C GLN A 371 -14.19 -11.70 -4.59
N GLU A 372 -13.65 -11.61 -3.35
CA GLU A 372 -12.40 -12.28 -2.98
C GLU A 372 -12.58 -13.80 -2.95
N VAL A 373 -13.70 -14.28 -2.40
CA VAL A 373 -14.02 -15.71 -2.42
C VAL A 373 -14.18 -16.23 -3.84
N MET A 374 -14.92 -15.55 -4.71
CA MET A 374 -15.08 -15.94 -6.11
C MET A 374 -13.75 -15.94 -6.87
N SER A 375 -12.88 -14.96 -6.59
CA SER A 375 -11.53 -14.95 -7.13
C SER A 375 -10.74 -16.20 -6.68
N THR A 376 -10.85 -16.56 -5.41
CA THR A 376 -10.15 -17.73 -4.85
C THR A 376 -10.67 -19.03 -5.47
N ILE A 377 -11.98 -19.24 -5.54
CA ILE A 377 -12.61 -20.42 -6.17
C ILE A 377 -12.23 -20.49 -7.66
N SER A 378 -12.20 -19.34 -8.35
CA SER A 378 -11.78 -19.27 -9.75
C SER A 378 -10.36 -19.78 -9.95
N VAL A 379 -9.41 -19.41 -9.08
CA VAL A 379 -8.02 -19.88 -9.13
C VAL A 379 -7.94 -21.37 -8.77
N LEU A 380 -8.65 -21.82 -7.73
CA LEU A 380 -8.68 -23.23 -7.32
C LEU A 380 -9.21 -24.16 -8.42
N SER A 381 -10.20 -23.70 -9.19
CA SER A 381 -10.81 -24.45 -10.30
C SER A 381 -10.05 -24.35 -11.62
N LEU A 382 -9.06 -23.42 -11.71
CA LEU A 382 -8.33 -23.18 -12.94
C LEU A 382 -7.48 -24.38 -13.35
N ARG A 383 -7.75 -24.97 -14.52
CA ARG A 383 -7.09 -26.16 -15.08
C ARG A 383 -7.25 -27.43 -14.24
N SER A 384 -8.22 -27.48 -13.34
CA SER A 384 -8.55 -28.66 -12.54
C SER A 384 -10.05 -28.94 -12.61
N PRO A 385 -10.50 -29.84 -13.51
CA PRO A 385 -11.89 -30.25 -13.62
C PRO A 385 -12.44 -30.89 -12.33
N GLU A 386 -11.58 -31.58 -11.58
CA GLU A 386 -11.95 -32.21 -10.29
C GLU A 386 -12.26 -31.15 -9.24
N ASN A 387 -11.44 -30.09 -9.12
CA ASN A 387 -11.71 -28.99 -8.22
C ASN A 387 -12.93 -28.18 -8.65
N ALA A 388 -13.16 -28.06 -9.98
CA ALA A 388 -14.35 -27.39 -10.51
C ALA A 388 -15.62 -28.17 -10.16
N ALA A 389 -15.61 -29.50 -10.23
CA ALA A 389 -16.72 -30.35 -9.80
C ALA A 389 -16.98 -30.17 -8.29
N ARG A 390 -15.95 -30.27 -7.45
CA ARG A 390 -16.07 -30.05 -6.00
C ARG A 390 -16.59 -28.65 -5.64
N ALA A 391 -16.20 -27.62 -6.39
CA ALA A 391 -16.73 -26.26 -6.18
C ALA A 391 -18.23 -26.20 -6.45
N ILE A 392 -18.72 -26.85 -7.52
CA ILE A 392 -20.15 -26.95 -7.82
C ILE A 392 -20.89 -27.75 -6.74
N GLU A 393 -20.35 -28.89 -6.30
CA GLU A 393 -20.90 -29.68 -5.20
C GLU A 393 -21.03 -28.85 -3.90
N ALA A 394 -20.05 -28.01 -3.62
CA ALA A 394 -20.08 -27.11 -2.46
C ALA A 394 -21.06 -25.93 -2.61
N GLY A 395 -21.63 -25.67 -3.80
CA GLY A 395 -22.61 -24.61 -4.05
C GLY A 395 -22.06 -23.35 -4.72
N ALA A 396 -20.89 -23.39 -5.35
CA ALA A 396 -20.31 -22.21 -6.00
C ALA A 396 -21.14 -21.66 -7.16
N GLY A 397 -21.90 -22.50 -7.87
CA GLY A 397 -22.81 -22.09 -8.92
C GLY A 397 -23.96 -21.20 -8.41
N ASP A 398 -24.63 -21.65 -7.34
CA ASP A 398 -25.72 -20.91 -6.71
C ASP A 398 -25.22 -19.61 -6.06
N LEU A 399 -24.05 -19.66 -5.44
CA LEU A 399 -23.38 -18.47 -4.91
C LEU A 399 -23.19 -17.39 -5.99
N ALA A 400 -22.70 -17.77 -7.17
CA ALA A 400 -22.49 -16.84 -8.27
C ALA A 400 -23.82 -16.19 -8.70
N ILE A 401 -24.85 -16.99 -8.92
CA ILE A 401 -26.17 -16.52 -9.36
C ILE A 401 -26.78 -15.55 -8.34
N GLN A 402 -26.82 -15.94 -7.06
CA GLN A 402 -27.37 -15.12 -5.98
C GLN A 402 -26.61 -13.79 -5.81
N ALA A 403 -25.29 -13.82 -5.86
CA ALA A 403 -24.47 -12.63 -5.74
C ALA A 403 -24.64 -11.68 -6.94
N MET A 404 -24.67 -12.23 -8.17
CA MET A 404 -24.88 -11.43 -9.39
C MET A 404 -26.27 -10.77 -9.41
N GLU A 405 -27.29 -11.45 -8.90
CA GLU A 405 -28.65 -10.93 -8.77
C GLU A 405 -28.73 -9.82 -7.72
N LYS A 406 -28.14 -10.05 -6.54
CA LYS A 406 -28.21 -9.15 -5.39
C LYS A 406 -27.40 -7.87 -5.58
N PHE A 407 -26.26 -7.94 -6.27
CA PHE A 407 -25.32 -6.83 -6.42
C PHE A 407 -25.04 -6.47 -7.88
N PRO A 408 -26.04 -6.07 -8.65
CA PRO A 408 -25.87 -5.81 -10.09
C PRO A 408 -24.92 -4.65 -10.39
N ALA A 409 -24.71 -3.72 -9.45
CA ALA A 409 -23.80 -2.57 -9.59
C ALA A 409 -22.35 -2.84 -9.16
N ALA A 410 -22.08 -3.98 -8.52
CA ALA A 410 -20.75 -4.31 -8.00
C ALA A 410 -19.81 -4.86 -9.10
N GLN A 411 -19.27 -3.98 -9.94
CA GLN A 411 -18.50 -4.33 -11.16
C GLN A 411 -17.47 -5.43 -10.96
N GLN A 412 -16.58 -5.29 -9.94
CA GLN A 412 -15.50 -6.24 -9.72
C GLN A 412 -16.04 -7.61 -9.28
N MET A 413 -17.08 -7.63 -8.46
CA MET A 413 -17.75 -8.87 -8.05
C MET A 413 -18.42 -9.54 -9.25
N GLN A 414 -19.12 -8.79 -10.11
CA GLN A 414 -19.72 -9.29 -11.34
C GLN A 414 -18.66 -9.91 -12.27
N LYS A 415 -17.53 -9.22 -12.45
CA LYS A 415 -16.40 -9.73 -13.23
C LYS A 415 -15.84 -11.03 -12.65
N ASN A 416 -15.60 -11.07 -11.33
CA ASN A 416 -15.06 -12.27 -10.67
C ASN A 416 -16.04 -13.46 -10.73
N SER A 417 -17.37 -13.19 -10.68
CA SER A 417 -18.40 -14.20 -10.89
C SER A 417 -18.31 -14.79 -12.30
N CYS A 418 -18.20 -13.95 -13.34
CA CYS A 418 -18.04 -14.44 -14.72
C CYS A 418 -16.76 -15.30 -14.89
N LEU A 419 -15.64 -14.87 -14.33
CA LEU A 419 -14.38 -15.63 -14.37
C LEU A 419 -14.51 -16.97 -13.63
N MET A 420 -15.17 -16.99 -12.48
CA MET A 420 -15.43 -18.22 -11.72
C MET A 420 -16.33 -19.16 -12.53
N ILE A 421 -17.46 -18.69 -13.06
CA ILE A 421 -18.37 -19.49 -13.87
C ILE A 421 -17.64 -20.09 -15.08
N ARG A 422 -16.82 -19.29 -15.77
CA ARG A 422 -15.98 -19.77 -16.85
C ARG A 422 -15.12 -20.97 -16.42
N ASN A 423 -14.38 -20.83 -15.33
CA ASN A 423 -13.47 -21.88 -14.85
C ASN A 423 -14.20 -23.11 -14.33
N LEU A 424 -15.46 -22.96 -13.85
CA LEU A 424 -16.32 -24.07 -13.44
C LEU A 424 -16.90 -24.83 -14.63
N ALA A 425 -17.20 -24.14 -15.75
CA ALA A 425 -17.82 -24.71 -16.94
C ALA A 425 -16.83 -25.34 -17.91
N VAL A 426 -15.63 -24.75 -18.04
CA VAL A 426 -14.62 -25.20 -18.99
C VAL A 426 -14.18 -26.61 -18.68
N ARG A 427 -14.17 -27.49 -19.69
CA ARG A 427 -13.77 -28.92 -19.57
C ARG A 427 -14.62 -29.76 -18.61
N ASN A 428 -15.82 -29.30 -18.23
CA ASN A 428 -16.75 -30.06 -17.41
C ASN A 428 -18.18 -29.90 -17.95
N ALA A 429 -18.68 -30.91 -18.67
CA ALA A 429 -19.99 -30.87 -19.32
C ALA A 429 -21.14 -30.93 -18.31
N GLU A 430 -20.97 -31.62 -17.20
CA GLU A 430 -21.98 -31.73 -16.12
C GLU A 430 -22.17 -30.40 -15.44
N ASN A 431 -21.07 -29.75 -15.04
CA ASN A 431 -21.11 -28.40 -14.46
C ASN A 431 -21.77 -27.40 -15.40
N ARG A 432 -21.45 -27.47 -16.70
CA ARG A 432 -22.06 -26.63 -17.73
C ARG A 432 -23.58 -26.79 -17.76
N THR A 433 -24.05 -28.02 -17.80
CA THR A 433 -25.48 -28.35 -17.83
C THR A 433 -26.18 -27.82 -16.59
N LEU A 434 -25.59 -28.02 -15.41
CA LEU A 434 -26.15 -27.55 -14.15
C LEU A 434 -26.22 -26.02 -14.08
N LEU A 435 -25.16 -25.33 -14.43
CA LEU A 435 -25.12 -23.85 -14.46
C LEU A 435 -26.16 -23.25 -15.39
N LEU A 436 -26.33 -23.86 -16.58
CA LEU A 436 -27.36 -23.44 -17.55
C LEU A 436 -28.78 -23.71 -17.05
N SER A 437 -29.02 -24.89 -16.45
CA SER A 437 -30.35 -25.23 -15.88
C SER A 437 -30.75 -24.28 -14.74
N ASN A 438 -29.77 -23.76 -13.99
CA ASN A 438 -29.99 -22.76 -12.93
C ASN A 438 -30.10 -21.33 -13.47
N GLY A 439 -30.07 -21.13 -14.79
CA GLY A 439 -30.35 -19.83 -15.44
C GLY A 439 -29.23 -18.82 -15.33
N VAL A 440 -27.96 -19.25 -15.24
CA VAL A 440 -26.78 -18.38 -15.11
C VAL A 440 -26.63 -17.39 -16.28
N GLU A 441 -27.08 -17.80 -17.49
CA GLU A 441 -26.93 -17.02 -18.74
C GLU A 441 -27.44 -15.58 -18.63
N LYS A 442 -28.65 -15.40 -18.08
CA LYS A 442 -29.29 -14.06 -17.97
C LYS A 442 -28.44 -13.08 -17.16
N TYR A 443 -27.76 -13.56 -16.10
CA TYR A 443 -26.94 -12.73 -15.25
C TYR A 443 -25.61 -12.37 -15.92
N ILE A 444 -24.98 -13.31 -16.63
CA ILE A 444 -23.75 -13.05 -17.40
C ILE A 444 -24.02 -12.03 -18.51
N ARG A 445 -25.13 -12.19 -19.28
CA ARG A 445 -25.50 -11.23 -20.32
C ARG A 445 -25.80 -9.85 -19.73
N LYS A 446 -26.48 -9.78 -18.59
CA LYS A 446 -26.72 -8.52 -17.87
C LYS A 446 -25.42 -7.86 -17.43
N ALA A 447 -24.48 -8.60 -16.86
CA ALA A 447 -23.17 -8.08 -16.46
C ALA A 447 -22.37 -7.56 -17.67
N LYS A 448 -22.39 -8.29 -18.80
CA LYS A 448 -21.76 -7.88 -20.06
C LYS A 448 -22.32 -6.56 -20.60
N GLN A 449 -23.63 -6.36 -20.49
CA GLN A 449 -24.31 -5.13 -20.96
C GLN A 449 -24.08 -3.93 -20.03
N SER A 450 -24.09 -4.19 -18.70
CA SER A 450 -24.07 -3.11 -17.71
C SER A 450 -22.67 -2.60 -17.39
N HIS A 451 -21.62 -3.39 -17.63
CA HIS A 451 -20.25 -3.07 -17.19
C HIS A 451 -19.22 -3.34 -18.28
N GLU A 452 -18.56 -2.30 -18.76
CA GLU A 452 -17.47 -2.40 -19.75
C GLU A 452 -16.35 -3.34 -19.28
N SER A 453 -15.98 -3.26 -17.98
CA SER A 453 -14.94 -4.08 -17.37
C SER A 453 -15.28 -5.57 -17.29
N CYS A 454 -16.54 -5.96 -17.49
CA CYS A 454 -17.01 -7.34 -17.49
C CYS A 454 -17.08 -7.97 -18.88
N LYS A 455 -17.00 -7.20 -19.97
CA LYS A 455 -17.25 -7.67 -21.34
C LYS A 455 -16.44 -8.90 -21.72
N ASP A 456 -15.14 -8.88 -21.49
CA ASP A 456 -14.25 -9.98 -21.85
C ASP A 456 -14.54 -11.23 -20.99
N ALA A 457 -14.62 -11.05 -19.67
CA ALA A 457 -14.89 -12.15 -18.74
C ALA A 457 -16.26 -12.80 -19.00
N ALA A 458 -17.27 -12.00 -19.28
CA ALA A 458 -18.62 -12.47 -19.60
C ALA A 458 -18.67 -13.17 -20.97
N SER A 459 -17.99 -12.64 -22.00
CA SER A 459 -17.90 -13.27 -23.31
C SER A 459 -17.21 -14.63 -23.24
N ASP A 460 -16.11 -14.72 -22.48
CA ASP A 460 -15.41 -15.97 -22.23
C ASP A 460 -16.29 -16.98 -21.48
N ALA A 461 -17.06 -16.53 -20.49
CA ALA A 461 -17.97 -17.39 -19.75
C ALA A 461 -19.11 -17.92 -20.63
N LEU A 462 -19.74 -17.08 -21.46
CA LEU A 462 -20.79 -17.48 -22.41
C LEU A 462 -20.28 -18.48 -23.42
N ARG A 463 -19.09 -18.27 -23.98
CA ARG A 463 -18.43 -19.21 -24.90
C ARG A 463 -18.18 -20.56 -24.24
N ASP A 464 -17.60 -20.60 -23.04
CA ASP A 464 -17.25 -21.83 -22.36
C ASP A 464 -18.51 -22.57 -21.82
N LEU A 465 -19.64 -21.86 -21.69
CA LEU A 465 -20.97 -22.46 -21.52
C LEU A 465 -21.58 -23.00 -22.82
N GLY A 466 -21.00 -22.72 -23.99
CA GLY A 466 -21.51 -23.16 -25.30
C GLY A 466 -22.66 -22.30 -25.84
N LEU A 467 -22.81 -21.05 -25.40
CA LEU A 467 -23.90 -20.15 -25.79
C LEU A 467 -23.51 -19.18 -26.91
N ASP A 468 -22.25 -18.81 -26.99
CA ASP A 468 -21.72 -17.86 -27.99
C ASP A 468 -20.51 -18.47 -28.69
N ASP A 469 -20.43 -18.37 -30.03
CA ASP A 469 -19.27 -18.77 -30.83
C ASP A 469 -18.30 -17.61 -31.01
N TYR A 470 -17.02 -17.92 -31.22
CA TYR A 470 -15.93 -16.94 -31.41
C TYR A 470 -16.08 -16.02 -32.62
N ASN A 471 -17.00 -16.36 -33.56
CA ASN A 471 -17.14 -15.75 -34.88
C ASN A 471 -18.46 -14.98 -35.07
N LEU A 472 -19.11 -14.56 -33.99
CA LEU A 472 -20.31 -13.70 -34.09
C LEU A 472 -20.06 -12.34 -33.43
#